data_c87ece0a0d6d7a4289e64470bb0cff71
#
_entry.id   c87ece0a0d6d7a4289e64470bb0cff71
#
_cell.length_a   1.000
_cell.length_b   1.000
_cell.length_c   1.000
_cell.angle_alpha   90.00
_cell.angle_beta   90.00
_cell.angle_gamma   90.00
#
_symmetry.space_group_name_H-M   'P 1'
#
loop_
_entity.id
_entity.type
_entity.pdbx_description
1 polymer ?
#
loop_
_entity_poly.entity_id
_entity_poly.type
_entity_poly.pdbx_seq_one_letter_code
_entity_poly.pdbx_strand_id
1 'polypeptide(L)'
;MDFDDLLLNTNILMRDFPEVLTKYQNQFRYILVDEYQDTNFAQYVIIRRLGELHGNVCVVGDDAQSIYSFRGAKIENILRFQQDFPGAKLFKLEQNYRSTQTIVNAANCVIEKNQRQIRKKSFSAADEGDPIRVIKAYTDKEESALLASDIYTTVRTRGVQYSDVAVLYRTNAQSRALEEALRSRNIPYKIYGGCLLYT
;
A
#
# COMPACT_ATOMS: atom_id res chain seq x y z
N MET A 1 -10.18 -26.19 -2.46
CA MET A 1 -9.91 -25.07 -3.39
C MET A 1 -9.51 -23.90 -2.52
N ASP A 2 -8.27 -23.47 -2.63
CA ASP A 2 -7.73 -22.31 -1.92
C ASP A 2 -7.74 -21.03 -2.83
N PHE A 3 -7.14 -19.94 -2.35
CA PHE A 3 -7.12 -18.69 -3.13
C PHE A 3 -6.25 -18.79 -4.39
N ASP A 4 -5.19 -19.59 -4.35
CA ASP A 4 -4.31 -19.79 -5.50
C ASP A 4 -5.01 -20.62 -6.57
N ASP A 5 -5.81 -21.61 -6.18
CA ASP A 5 -6.66 -22.39 -7.08
C ASP A 5 -7.66 -21.50 -7.85
N LEU A 6 -8.20 -20.45 -7.22
CA LEU A 6 -9.11 -19.51 -7.91
C LEU A 6 -8.43 -18.81 -9.07
N LEU A 7 -7.20 -18.32 -8.86
CA LEU A 7 -6.41 -17.66 -9.90
C LEU A 7 -5.98 -18.64 -10.98
N LEU A 8 -5.50 -19.82 -10.59
CA LEU A 8 -5.06 -20.87 -11.51
C LEU A 8 -6.21 -21.33 -12.39
N ASN A 9 -7.33 -21.73 -11.81
CA ASN A 9 -8.49 -22.24 -12.53
C ASN A 9 -9.12 -21.19 -13.43
N THR A 10 -9.13 -19.90 -13.00
CA THR A 10 -9.57 -18.81 -13.88
C THR A 10 -8.69 -18.67 -15.11
N ASN A 11 -7.36 -18.76 -14.95
CA ASN A 11 -6.44 -18.73 -16.08
C ASN A 11 -6.61 -19.91 -17.01
N ILE A 12 -6.81 -21.13 -16.47
CA ILE A 12 -7.07 -22.35 -17.25
C ILE A 12 -8.40 -22.19 -18.02
N LEU A 13 -9.45 -21.76 -17.35
CA LEU A 13 -10.78 -21.53 -17.94
C LEU A 13 -10.70 -20.55 -19.12
N MET A 14 -10.04 -19.41 -18.94
CA MET A 14 -9.89 -18.42 -20.02
C MET A 14 -8.94 -18.88 -21.14
N ARG A 15 -8.05 -19.84 -20.89
CA ARG A 15 -7.16 -20.41 -21.90
C ARG A 15 -7.86 -21.47 -22.73
N ASP A 16 -8.54 -22.39 -22.08
CA ASP A 16 -9.03 -23.63 -22.68
C ASP A 16 -10.46 -23.52 -23.21
N PHE A 17 -11.21 -22.49 -22.77
CA PHE A 17 -12.61 -22.26 -23.15
C PHE A 17 -12.80 -20.84 -23.72
N PRO A 18 -12.49 -20.65 -25.02
CA PRO A 18 -12.58 -19.34 -25.67
C PRO A 18 -13.97 -18.70 -25.62
N GLU A 19 -15.01 -19.53 -25.64
CA GLU A 19 -16.40 -19.07 -25.54
C GLU A 19 -16.69 -18.41 -24.17
N VAL A 20 -16.10 -18.92 -23.10
CA VAL A 20 -16.20 -18.33 -21.77
C VAL A 20 -15.45 -17.00 -21.72
N LEU A 21 -14.23 -16.96 -22.25
CA LEU A 21 -13.47 -15.70 -22.34
C LEU A 21 -14.26 -14.65 -23.12
N THR A 22 -14.77 -15.00 -24.31
CA THR A 22 -15.56 -14.09 -25.16
C THR A 22 -16.80 -13.58 -24.45
N LYS A 23 -17.50 -14.44 -23.70
CA LYS A 23 -18.63 -14.04 -22.87
C LYS A 23 -18.27 -12.94 -21.89
N TYR A 24 -17.18 -13.13 -21.12
CA TYR A 24 -16.77 -12.15 -20.13
C TYR A 24 -16.16 -10.88 -20.74
N GLN A 25 -15.45 -10.97 -21.86
CA GLN A 25 -14.98 -9.81 -22.60
C GLN A 25 -16.13 -8.94 -23.07
N ASN A 26 -17.22 -9.53 -23.56
CA ASN A 26 -18.43 -8.78 -23.97
C ASN A 26 -19.21 -8.20 -22.77
N GLN A 27 -19.14 -8.86 -21.63
CA GLN A 27 -19.78 -8.40 -20.39
C GLN A 27 -18.99 -7.24 -19.76
N PHE A 28 -17.67 -7.35 -19.69
CA PHE A 28 -16.78 -6.36 -19.05
C PHE A 28 -16.10 -5.50 -20.12
N ARG A 29 -16.83 -4.49 -20.60
CA ARG A 29 -16.33 -3.57 -21.62
C ARG A 29 -15.31 -2.57 -21.12
N TYR A 30 -15.27 -2.31 -19.82
CA TYR A 30 -14.33 -1.43 -19.11
C TYR A 30 -13.77 -2.19 -17.92
N ILE A 31 -12.47 -2.17 -17.77
CA ILE A 31 -11.76 -2.84 -16.68
C ILE A 31 -10.97 -1.78 -15.94
N LEU A 32 -11.28 -1.61 -14.66
CA LEU A 32 -10.56 -0.70 -13.77
C LEU A 32 -9.87 -1.55 -12.70
N VAL A 33 -8.56 -1.34 -12.54
CA VAL A 33 -7.74 -2.07 -11.56
C VAL A 33 -7.06 -1.07 -10.65
N ASP A 34 -7.28 -1.23 -9.36
CA ASP A 34 -6.59 -0.46 -8.33
C ASP A 34 -5.40 -1.23 -7.77
N GLU A 35 -4.45 -0.53 -7.14
CA GLU A 35 -3.23 -1.08 -6.55
C GLU A 35 -2.47 -2.00 -7.53
N TYR A 36 -2.38 -1.60 -8.79
CA TYR A 36 -1.85 -2.45 -9.87
C TYR A 36 -0.40 -2.88 -9.67
N GLN A 37 0.41 -2.12 -8.90
CA GLN A 37 1.79 -2.46 -8.54
C GLN A 37 1.89 -3.73 -7.70
N ASP A 38 0.80 -4.14 -7.02
CA ASP A 38 0.76 -5.31 -6.16
C ASP A 38 0.21 -6.56 -6.84
N THR A 39 -0.09 -6.48 -8.15
CA THR A 39 -0.57 -7.63 -8.91
C THR A 39 0.52 -8.67 -9.15
N ASN A 40 0.17 -9.94 -8.99
CA ASN A 40 1.02 -11.07 -9.41
C ASN A 40 0.83 -11.40 -10.90
N PHE A 41 1.64 -12.32 -11.41
CA PHE A 41 1.59 -12.71 -12.82
C PHE A 41 0.25 -13.34 -13.24
N ALA A 42 -0.37 -14.13 -12.37
CA ALA A 42 -1.66 -14.76 -12.69
C ALA A 42 -2.79 -13.72 -12.83
N GLN A 43 -2.83 -12.74 -11.94
CA GLN A 43 -3.75 -11.60 -12.00
C GLN A 43 -3.51 -10.75 -13.26
N TYR A 44 -2.26 -10.45 -13.58
CA TYR A 44 -1.88 -9.74 -14.80
C TYR A 44 -2.40 -10.45 -16.05
N VAL A 45 -2.23 -11.77 -16.17
CA VAL A 45 -2.72 -12.54 -17.32
C VAL A 45 -4.24 -12.47 -17.45
N ILE A 46 -4.99 -12.56 -16.35
CA ILE A 46 -6.45 -12.41 -16.33
C ILE A 46 -6.86 -11.04 -16.87
N ILE A 47 -6.28 -9.97 -16.34
CA ILE A 47 -6.58 -8.59 -16.75
C ILE A 47 -6.28 -8.39 -18.24
N ARG A 48 -5.13 -8.87 -18.70
CA ARG A 48 -4.73 -8.78 -20.09
C ARG A 48 -5.72 -9.48 -21.03
N ARG A 49 -6.08 -10.73 -20.73
CA ARG A 49 -7.02 -11.50 -21.53
C ARG A 49 -8.40 -10.87 -21.60
N LEU A 50 -8.92 -10.41 -20.47
CA LEU A 50 -10.21 -9.73 -20.42
C LEU A 50 -10.19 -8.41 -21.21
N GLY A 51 -9.10 -7.66 -21.14
CA GLY A 51 -8.95 -6.37 -21.81
C GLY A 51 -8.65 -6.46 -23.31
N GLU A 52 -8.25 -7.61 -23.82
CA GLU A 52 -7.72 -7.78 -25.18
C GLU A 52 -8.74 -7.43 -26.29
N LEU A 53 -10.02 -7.69 -26.07
CA LEU A 53 -11.06 -7.42 -27.07
C LEU A 53 -11.34 -5.92 -27.25
N HIS A 54 -11.45 -5.15 -26.17
CA HIS A 54 -11.90 -3.77 -26.21
C HIS A 54 -10.78 -2.75 -25.96
N GLY A 55 -9.67 -3.16 -25.37
CA GLY A 55 -8.57 -2.28 -24.99
C GLY A 55 -8.89 -1.25 -23.89
N ASN A 56 -10.10 -1.31 -23.29
CA ASN A 56 -10.56 -0.35 -22.30
C ASN A 56 -10.10 -0.76 -20.89
N VAL A 57 -8.81 -0.73 -20.66
CA VAL A 57 -8.19 -1.06 -19.37
C VAL A 57 -7.62 0.22 -18.75
N CYS A 58 -8.06 0.54 -17.55
CA CYS A 58 -7.53 1.62 -16.74
C CYS A 58 -6.93 1.02 -15.48
N VAL A 59 -5.67 1.32 -15.21
CA VAL A 59 -5.00 0.88 -13.98
C VAL A 59 -4.58 2.08 -13.15
N VAL A 60 -4.75 1.96 -11.86
CA VAL A 60 -4.28 2.93 -10.87
C VAL A 60 -3.29 2.23 -9.96
N GLY A 61 -2.21 2.91 -9.62
CA GLY A 61 -1.20 2.36 -8.74
C GLY A 61 -0.07 3.32 -8.47
N ASP A 62 0.75 2.95 -7.53
CA ASP A 62 1.95 3.68 -7.15
C ASP A 62 3.14 2.72 -7.08
N ASP A 63 4.01 2.77 -8.08
CA ASP A 63 5.21 1.95 -8.16
C ASP A 63 6.13 2.11 -6.94
N ALA A 64 6.11 3.28 -6.29
CA ALA A 64 6.84 3.54 -5.05
C ALA A 64 6.29 2.74 -3.84
N GLN A 65 5.04 2.27 -3.91
CA GLN A 65 4.39 1.49 -2.86
C GLN A 65 4.39 -0.02 -3.15
N SER A 66 5.13 -0.50 -4.16
CA SER A 66 5.25 -1.93 -4.48
C SER A 66 6.11 -2.64 -3.44
N ILE A 67 5.48 -3.09 -2.35
CA ILE A 67 6.14 -3.74 -1.20
C ILE A 67 5.74 -5.21 -1.03
N TYR A 68 4.92 -5.78 -1.91
CA TYR A 68 4.39 -7.15 -1.84
C TYR A 68 5.11 -8.15 -2.75
N SER A 69 6.37 -7.88 -3.15
CA SER A 69 7.17 -8.81 -3.97
C SER A 69 7.32 -10.20 -3.32
N PHE A 70 7.40 -10.26 -1.97
CA PHE A 70 7.45 -11.52 -1.21
C PHE A 70 6.16 -12.34 -1.29
N ARG A 71 5.05 -11.75 -1.76
CA ARG A 71 3.78 -12.42 -2.08
C ARG A 71 3.57 -12.64 -3.58
N GLY A 72 4.63 -12.47 -4.38
CA GLY A 72 4.59 -12.69 -5.82
C GLY A 72 4.16 -11.49 -6.66
N ALA A 73 3.97 -10.31 -6.07
CA ALA A 73 3.73 -9.08 -6.82
C ALA A 73 4.90 -8.76 -7.75
N LYS A 74 4.58 -8.25 -8.94
CA LYS A 74 5.53 -7.93 -10.00
C LYS A 74 5.43 -6.46 -10.37
N ILE A 75 6.37 -5.66 -9.90
CA ILE A 75 6.46 -4.23 -10.23
C ILE A 75 6.53 -3.99 -11.76
N GLU A 76 7.07 -4.96 -12.50
CA GLU A 76 7.12 -4.93 -13.96
C GLU A 76 5.75 -4.74 -14.59
N ASN A 77 4.69 -5.23 -13.98
CA ASN A 77 3.32 -5.11 -14.51
C ASN A 77 2.93 -3.63 -14.69
N ILE A 78 3.20 -2.79 -13.70
CA ILE A 78 2.89 -1.35 -13.79
C ILE A 78 3.92 -0.61 -14.67
N LEU A 79 5.20 -0.95 -14.56
CA LEU A 79 6.27 -0.28 -15.32
C LEU A 79 6.17 -0.53 -16.84
N ARG A 80 5.63 -1.68 -17.27
CA ARG A 80 5.47 -2.07 -18.66
C ARG A 80 4.07 -1.87 -19.21
N PHE A 81 3.15 -1.31 -18.44
CA PHE A 81 1.74 -1.22 -18.83
C PHE A 81 1.53 -0.58 -20.22
N GLN A 82 2.26 0.50 -20.54
CA GLN A 82 2.17 1.14 -21.85
C GLN A 82 2.72 0.29 -23.01
N GLN A 83 3.61 -0.66 -22.72
CA GLN A 83 4.11 -1.63 -23.71
C GLN A 83 3.07 -2.73 -23.95
N ASP A 84 2.41 -3.19 -22.89
CA ASP A 84 1.40 -4.24 -22.93
C ASP A 84 0.07 -3.75 -23.52
N PHE A 85 -0.24 -2.47 -23.36
CA PHE A 85 -1.43 -1.79 -23.90
C PHE A 85 -1.01 -0.57 -24.74
N PRO A 86 -0.66 -0.80 -26.03
CA PRO A 86 -0.26 0.27 -26.93
C PRO A 86 -1.33 1.35 -27.05
N GLY A 87 -0.95 2.61 -26.89
CA GLY A 87 -1.89 3.74 -26.89
C GLY A 87 -2.41 4.14 -25.51
N ALA A 88 -2.07 3.40 -24.44
CA ALA A 88 -2.40 3.81 -23.08
C ALA A 88 -1.76 5.14 -22.71
N LYS A 89 -2.54 6.04 -22.12
CA LYS A 89 -2.09 7.34 -21.65
C LYS A 89 -1.70 7.27 -20.19
N LEU A 90 -0.55 7.85 -19.84
CA LEU A 90 -0.08 7.95 -18.46
C LEU A 90 -0.48 9.32 -17.89
N PHE A 91 -1.19 9.29 -16.77
CA PHE A 91 -1.50 10.46 -15.98
C PHE A 91 -0.82 10.33 -14.61
N LYS A 92 -0.13 11.39 -14.17
CA LYS A 92 0.54 11.42 -12.87
C LYS A 92 -0.29 12.28 -11.90
N LEU A 93 -0.67 11.68 -10.80
CA LEU A 93 -1.36 12.35 -9.69
C LEU A 93 -0.28 12.75 -8.66
N GLU A 94 0.30 13.94 -8.82
CA GLU A 94 1.46 14.37 -8.01
C GLU A 94 1.04 15.17 -6.77
N GLN A 95 -0.17 15.71 -6.73
CA GLN A 95 -0.66 16.43 -5.56
C GLN A 95 -1.09 15.47 -4.44
N ASN A 96 -0.44 15.60 -3.28
CA ASN A 96 -0.80 14.88 -2.06
C ASN A 96 -1.74 15.75 -1.21
N TYR A 97 -2.89 15.21 -0.87
CA TYR A 97 -3.92 15.88 -0.06
C TYR A 97 -3.97 15.39 1.40
N ARG A 98 -3.15 14.39 1.73
CA ARG A 98 -3.16 13.73 3.06
C ARG A 98 -2.18 14.35 4.02
N SER A 99 -0.99 14.66 3.53
CA SER A 99 0.17 14.98 4.38
C SER A 99 0.64 16.41 4.20
N THR A 100 1.33 16.92 5.22
CA THR A 100 2.03 18.21 5.17
C THR A 100 3.24 18.15 4.24
N GLN A 101 3.74 19.30 3.79
CA GLN A 101 4.84 19.36 2.83
C GLN A 101 6.14 18.74 3.37
N THR A 102 6.42 18.87 4.67
CA THR A 102 7.59 18.23 5.31
C THR A 102 7.56 16.71 5.16
N ILE A 103 6.41 16.06 5.37
CA ILE A 103 6.26 14.61 5.20
C ILE A 103 6.45 14.22 3.74
N VAL A 104 5.83 14.96 2.82
CA VAL A 104 5.94 14.71 1.37
C VAL A 104 7.37 14.86 0.89
N ASN A 105 8.09 15.89 1.35
CA ASN A 105 9.51 16.09 1.01
C ASN A 105 10.38 14.92 1.50
N ALA A 106 10.16 14.44 2.73
CA ALA A 106 10.90 13.29 3.24
C ALA A 106 10.63 12.02 2.43
N ALA A 107 9.37 11.77 2.06
CA ALA A 107 9.00 10.64 1.21
C ALA A 107 9.66 10.73 -0.18
N ASN A 108 9.66 11.89 -0.81
CA ASN A 108 10.36 12.12 -2.09
C ASN A 108 11.85 11.81 -1.97
N CYS A 109 12.53 12.29 -0.91
CA CYS A 109 13.97 12.03 -0.68
C CYS A 109 14.29 10.52 -0.53
N VAL A 110 13.37 9.74 0.06
CA VAL A 110 13.53 8.28 0.16
C VAL A 110 13.38 7.63 -1.21
N ILE A 111 12.33 8.01 -1.94
CA ILE A 111 11.97 7.36 -3.20
C ILE A 111 12.90 7.74 -4.36
N GLU A 112 13.52 8.91 -4.34
CA GLU A 112 14.50 9.33 -5.36
C GLU A 112 15.68 8.35 -5.51
N LYS A 113 15.97 7.56 -4.47
CA LYS A 113 17.03 6.54 -4.49
C LYS A 113 16.66 5.30 -5.29
N ASN A 114 15.40 5.11 -5.62
CA ASN A 114 14.96 3.99 -6.42
C ASN A 114 15.35 4.19 -7.88
N GLN A 115 16.02 3.18 -8.46
CA GLN A 115 16.45 3.23 -9.87
C GLN A 115 15.32 2.87 -10.84
N ARG A 116 14.43 1.97 -10.42
CA ARG A 116 13.32 1.46 -11.23
C ARG A 116 12.03 2.08 -10.74
N GLN A 117 11.61 3.15 -11.41
CA GLN A 117 10.40 3.90 -11.02
C GLN A 117 9.84 4.74 -12.16
N ILE A 118 8.56 5.05 -12.09
CA ILE A 118 7.92 6.10 -12.89
C ILE A 118 8.22 7.42 -12.19
N ARG A 119 9.17 8.18 -12.73
CA ARG A 119 9.59 9.44 -12.10
C ARG A 119 8.42 10.39 -11.92
N LYS A 120 8.16 10.76 -10.68
CA LYS A 120 7.17 11.75 -10.25
C LYS A 120 7.72 12.50 -9.04
N LYS A 121 7.19 13.69 -8.79
CA LYS A 121 7.55 14.50 -7.61
C LYS A 121 6.27 14.92 -6.93
N SER A 122 5.94 14.24 -5.85
CA SER A 122 4.76 14.59 -5.07
C SER A 122 4.95 15.94 -4.37
N PHE A 123 3.89 16.73 -4.29
CA PHE A 123 3.85 17.98 -3.54
C PHE A 123 2.55 18.09 -2.76
N SER A 124 2.57 18.87 -1.68
CA SER A 124 1.38 19.17 -0.89
C SER A 124 1.08 20.67 -0.97
N ALA A 125 -0.19 21.02 -1.06
CA ALA A 125 -0.66 22.40 -0.90
C ALA A 125 -1.04 22.71 0.56
N ALA A 126 -0.89 21.77 1.47
CA ALA A 126 -1.06 21.98 2.91
C ALA A 126 0.14 22.72 3.50
N ASP A 127 0.03 23.12 4.76
CA ASP A 127 1.09 23.75 5.53
C ASP A 127 2.37 22.91 5.56
N GLU A 128 3.50 23.52 5.87
CA GLU A 128 4.76 22.81 6.02
C GLU A 128 4.67 21.69 7.07
N GLY A 129 3.97 21.95 8.16
CA GLY A 129 3.81 21.02 9.28
C GLY A 129 5.05 20.94 10.18
N ASP A 130 4.96 20.07 11.16
CA ASP A 130 6.05 19.84 12.12
C ASP A 130 7.24 19.12 11.49
N PRO A 131 8.45 19.36 11.95
CA PRO A 131 9.63 18.59 11.53
C PRO A 131 9.53 17.13 12.00
N ILE A 132 10.05 16.22 11.17
CA ILE A 132 10.12 14.79 11.51
C ILE A 132 11.19 14.61 12.60
N ARG A 133 10.80 13.95 13.70
CA ARG A 133 11.72 13.58 14.78
C ARG A 133 12.18 12.14 14.63
N VAL A 134 13.47 11.92 14.85
CA VAL A 134 14.06 10.58 14.94
C VAL A 134 14.45 10.33 16.40
N ILE A 135 13.86 9.31 17.00
CA ILE A 135 14.14 8.90 18.38
C ILE A 135 14.95 7.60 18.31
N LYS A 136 16.12 7.58 18.96
CA LYS A 136 16.95 6.38 19.09
C LYS A 136 16.72 5.77 20.47
N ALA A 137 16.55 4.45 20.51
CA ALA A 137 16.47 3.67 21.72
C ALA A 137 17.44 2.48 21.63
N TYR A 138 17.85 1.95 22.77
CA TYR A 138 18.79 0.82 22.84
C TYR A 138 18.04 -0.53 22.98
N THR A 139 16.80 -0.50 23.41
CA THR A 139 15.98 -1.71 23.59
C THR A 139 14.55 -1.46 23.17
N ASP A 140 13.81 -2.53 22.82
CA ASP A 140 12.39 -2.47 22.46
C ASP A 140 11.54 -1.90 23.61
N LYS A 141 11.92 -2.17 24.86
CA LYS A 141 11.23 -1.61 26.04
C LYS A 141 11.43 -0.12 26.17
N GLU A 142 12.65 0.35 25.94
CA GLU A 142 12.93 1.79 25.95
C GLU A 142 12.22 2.51 24.82
N GLU A 143 12.27 1.97 23.60
CA GLU A 143 11.54 2.48 22.43
C GLU A 143 10.06 2.64 22.74
N SER A 144 9.44 1.58 23.24
CA SER A 144 8.02 1.54 23.57
C SER A 144 7.65 2.54 24.68
N ALA A 145 8.50 2.67 25.70
CA ALA A 145 8.28 3.62 26.80
C ALA A 145 8.39 5.07 26.33
N LEU A 146 9.37 5.40 25.49
CA LEU A 146 9.54 6.71 24.88
C LEU A 146 8.36 7.06 23.98
N LEU A 147 7.93 6.14 23.14
CA LEU A 147 6.79 6.31 22.26
C LEU A 147 5.49 6.55 23.05
N ALA A 148 5.20 5.70 24.06
CA ALA A 148 4.02 5.89 24.90
C ALA A 148 4.04 7.22 25.65
N SER A 149 5.23 7.67 26.09
CA SER A 149 5.41 8.99 26.71
C SER A 149 5.14 10.14 25.74
N ASP A 150 5.61 10.03 24.52
CA ASP A 150 5.41 11.04 23.49
C ASP A 150 3.94 11.15 23.08
N ILE A 151 3.26 10.02 22.89
CA ILE A 151 1.81 9.98 22.60
C ILE A 151 1.03 10.67 23.73
N TYR A 152 1.31 10.29 24.98
CA TYR A 152 0.63 10.86 26.13
C TYR A 152 0.80 12.38 26.23
N THR A 153 2.02 12.85 26.01
CA THR A 153 2.35 14.27 26.02
C THR A 153 1.66 15.00 24.87
N THR A 154 1.72 14.47 23.67
CA THR A 154 1.14 15.05 22.46
C THR A 154 -0.38 15.24 22.61
N VAL A 155 -1.09 14.21 23.06
CA VAL A 155 -2.53 14.28 23.30
C VAL A 155 -2.88 15.38 24.30
N ARG A 156 -2.12 15.51 25.40
CA ARG A 156 -2.38 16.51 26.43
C ARG A 156 -2.02 17.94 26.05
N THR A 157 -0.97 18.10 25.24
CA THR A 157 -0.44 19.44 24.93
C THR A 157 -0.99 20.02 23.63
N ARG A 158 -1.38 19.15 22.67
CA ARG A 158 -1.82 19.59 21.34
C ARG A 158 -3.31 19.40 21.07
N GLY A 159 -4.07 18.84 22.02
CA GLY A 159 -5.52 18.65 21.89
C GLY A 159 -5.94 17.60 20.87
N VAL A 160 -5.00 16.76 20.37
CA VAL A 160 -5.31 15.61 19.52
C VAL A 160 -5.92 14.47 20.34
N GLN A 161 -6.71 13.63 19.69
CA GLN A 161 -7.30 12.46 20.35
C GLN A 161 -6.37 11.25 20.19
N TYR A 162 -6.47 10.26 21.08
CA TYR A 162 -5.74 8.99 20.91
C TYR A 162 -6.11 8.28 19.62
N SER A 163 -7.33 8.43 19.13
CA SER A 163 -7.79 7.89 17.84
C SER A 163 -7.08 8.48 16.61
N ASP A 164 -6.46 9.65 16.76
CA ASP A 164 -5.78 10.36 15.69
C ASP A 164 -4.31 9.89 15.54
N VAL A 165 -3.86 9.02 16.45
CA VAL A 165 -2.48 8.52 16.50
C VAL A 165 -2.43 7.09 15.97
N ALA A 166 -1.54 6.83 15.01
CA ALA A 166 -1.23 5.49 14.53
C ALA A 166 0.23 5.13 14.82
N VAL A 167 0.44 3.91 15.32
CA VAL A 167 1.77 3.34 15.53
C VAL A 167 1.97 2.22 14.53
N LEU A 168 2.99 2.36 13.67
CA LEU A 168 3.34 1.35 12.67
C LEU A 168 4.62 0.64 13.09
N TYR A 169 4.64 -0.68 12.97
CA TYR A 169 5.79 -1.52 13.26
C TYR A 169 6.01 -2.57 12.18
N ARG A 170 7.23 -3.07 12.08
CA ARG A 170 7.62 -3.98 11.00
C ARG A 170 7.15 -5.42 11.24
N THR A 171 7.17 -5.88 12.48
CA THR A 171 6.86 -7.28 12.84
C THR A 171 5.91 -7.33 14.04
N ASN A 172 5.05 -8.36 14.07
CA ASN A 172 4.11 -8.58 15.19
C ASN A 172 4.82 -8.77 16.54
N ALA A 173 6.08 -9.20 16.55
CA ALA A 173 6.84 -9.35 17.78
C ALA A 173 7.02 -8.01 18.53
N GLN A 174 7.07 -6.89 17.81
CA GLN A 174 7.22 -5.56 18.40
C GLN A 174 5.95 -5.07 19.12
N SER A 175 4.77 -5.60 18.74
CA SER A 175 3.50 -5.14 19.31
C SER A 175 3.41 -5.36 20.82
N ARG A 176 3.98 -6.43 21.34
CA ARG A 176 3.89 -6.78 22.76
C ARG A 176 4.50 -5.72 23.69
N ALA A 177 5.71 -5.27 23.40
CA ALA A 177 6.37 -4.23 24.17
C ALA A 177 5.61 -2.89 24.11
N LEU A 178 5.07 -2.57 22.91
CA LEU A 178 4.22 -1.38 22.72
C LEU A 178 2.94 -1.46 23.54
N GLU A 179 2.25 -2.61 23.53
CA GLU A 179 1.04 -2.82 24.32
C GLU A 179 1.30 -2.67 25.82
N GLU A 180 2.36 -3.27 26.33
CA GLU A 180 2.76 -3.15 27.75
C GLU A 180 3.02 -1.69 28.13
N ALA A 181 3.70 -0.92 27.27
CA ALA A 181 4.00 0.47 27.50
C ALA A 181 2.73 1.37 27.46
N LEU A 182 1.81 1.11 26.51
CA LEU A 182 0.55 1.84 26.39
C LEU A 182 -0.37 1.55 27.60
N ARG A 183 -0.49 0.29 28.01
CA ARG A 183 -1.26 -0.13 29.19
C ARG A 183 -0.73 0.51 30.47
N SER A 184 0.58 0.57 30.66
CA SER A 184 1.19 1.14 31.85
C SER A 184 0.86 2.63 32.05
N ARG A 185 0.48 3.31 30.96
CA ARG A 185 0.06 4.72 30.95
C ARG A 185 -1.44 4.93 30.80
N ASN A 186 -2.24 3.85 30.83
CA ASN A 186 -3.68 3.86 30.59
C ASN A 186 -4.06 4.54 29.25
N ILE A 187 -3.25 4.32 28.21
CA ILE A 187 -3.53 4.79 26.86
C ILE A 187 -4.40 3.74 26.16
N PRO A 188 -5.62 4.08 25.71
CA PRO A 188 -6.45 3.16 24.96
C PRO A 188 -5.83 2.90 23.58
N TYR A 189 -5.85 1.64 23.12
CA TYR A 189 -5.33 1.26 21.81
C TYR A 189 -6.15 0.16 21.17
N LYS A 190 -6.01 0.00 19.85
CA LYS A 190 -6.55 -1.11 19.07
C LYS A 190 -5.47 -1.67 18.15
N ILE A 191 -5.35 -2.99 18.09
CA ILE A 191 -4.41 -3.68 17.19
C ILE A 191 -5.15 -4.06 15.92
N TYR A 192 -4.56 -3.77 14.77
CA TYR A 192 -5.03 -4.20 13.46
C TYR A 192 -4.06 -5.25 12.90
N GLY A 193 -4.58 -6.36 12.40
CA GLY A 193 -3.78 -7.43 11.78
C GLY A 193 -3.06 -8.36 12.75
N GLY A 194 -3.27 -8.22 14.05
CA GLY A 194 -2.80 -9.17 15.06
C GLY A 194 -3.63 -10.44 15.04
N CYS A 195 -2.97 -11.59 15.30
CA CYS A 195 -3.68 -12.82 15.65
C CYS A 195 -4.36 -12.57 17.01
N LEU A 196 -5.68 -12.39 17.00
CA LEU A 196 -6.46 -12.35 18.24
C LEU A 196 -6.38 -13.73 18.90
N LEU A 197 -5.42 -13.93 19.77
CA LEU A 197 -5.55 -14.95 20.81
C LEU A 197 -6.63 -14.40 21.75
N TYR A 198 -7.82 -14.97 21.63
CA TYR A 198 -8.94 -14.71 22.53
C TYR A 198 -8.51 -14.97 23.96
N THR A 199 -8.57 -13.99 24.80
CA THR A 199 -8.74 -14.13 26.24
C THR A 199 -10.12 -13.65 26.64
#